data_f11ba548275e6dfaa7f91a79d348e373
#
_entry.id   f11ba548275e6dfaa7f91a79d348e373
#
_cell.length_a   1.000
_cell.length_b   1.000
_cell.length_c   1.000
_cell.angle_alpha   90.00
_cell.angle_beta   90.00
_cell.angle_gamma   90.00
#
_symmetry.space_group_name_H-M   'P 1'
#
loop_
_entity.id
_entity.type
_entity.pdbx_description
1 polymer ?
#
loop_
_entity_poly.entity_id
_entity_poly.type
_entity_poly.pdbx_seq_one_letter_code
_entity_poly.pdbx_strand_id
1 'polypeptide(L)'
;LVGLDTMPMFIRNYTDDEATIIMVDSNIQREDILPSEKAKAYRMKYEAMKHQGSRAGGLTLDELGGAAGESAKTVQRYIWISRLSEPLLDMVDSGKIGIMQAVDISFLSEDAQQWVLVAIQDTNAVITKQQSAMLKESDKKGELTFPMVRMLLEKEKPVERKVVIKTERINSYFPDTYSTDDIEKIIFQLLDNWKNTQ
;
A
#
# COMPACT_ATOMS: atom_id res chain seq x y z
N LEU A 1 -9.76 -31.54 -13.19
CA LEU A 1 -10.23 -32.57 -12.26
C LEU A 1 -9.43 -33.85 -12.54
N VAL A 2 -8.43 -34.12 -11.68
CA VAL A 2 -7.64 -35.36 -11.72
C VAL A 2 -8.53 -36.40 -11.04
N GLY A 3 -9.15 -37.32 -11.77
CA GLY A 3 -10.08 -38.32 -11.25
C GLY A 3 -9.45 -39.27 -10.23
N LEU A 4 -9.11 -38.75 -9.07
CA LEU A 4 -8.63 -39.48 -7.92
C LEU A 4 -9.81 -39.69 -6.94
N ASP A 5 -10.20 -40.94 -6.70
CA ASP A 5 -11.23 -41.31 -5.75
C ASP A 5 -10.77 -41.11 -4.28
N THR A 6 -9.46 -41.01 -4.05
CA THR A 6 -8.86 -40.81 -2.71
C THR A 6 -7.65 -39.89 -2.80
N MET A 7 -7.42 -39.14 -1.74
CA MET A 7 -6.26 -38.25 -1.59
C MET A 7 -5.47 -38.67 -0.32
N PRO A 8 -4.14 -38.86 -0.41
CA PRO A 8 -3.32 -39.09 0.76
C PRO A 8 -3.34 -37.88 1.68
N MET A 9 -3.58 -38.06 2.97
CA MET A 9 -3.59 -36.99 3.98
C MET A 9 -2.82 -37.42 5.24
N PHE A 10 -2.23 -36.44 5.91
CA PHE A 10 -1.68 -36.62 7.24
C PHE A 10 -2.63 -36.03 8.27
N ILE A 11 -3.15 -36.82 9.16
CA ILE A 11 -3.97 -36.36 10.28
C ILE A 11 -3.03 -36.09 11.47
N ARG A 12 -3.10 -34.87 12.00
CA ARG A 12 -2.34 -34.43 13.17
C ARG A 12 -3.28 -33.74 14.16
N ASN A 13 -2.99 -33.88 15.46
CA ASN A 13 -3.72 -33.19 16.49
C ASN A 13 -3.02 -31.87 16.79
N TYR A 14 -3.66 -30.79 16.41
CA TYR A 14 -3.23 -29.43 16.72
C TYR A 14 -4.29 -28.73 17.57
N THR A 15 -3.87 -27.77 18.37
CA THR A 15 -4.80 -26.80 18.95
C THR A 15 -5.31 -25.88 17.84
N ASP A 16 -6.40 -25.16 18.06
CA ASP A 16 -6.97 -24.24 17.08
C ASP A 16 -5.97 -23.14 16.70
N ASP A 17 -5.19 -22.63 17.66
CA ASP A 17 -4.15 -21.63 17.41
C ASP A 17 -3.00 -22.20 16.56
N GLU A 18 -2.51 -23.41 16.87
CA GLU A 18 -1.46 -24.07 16.07
C GLU A 18 -1.94 -24.33 14.64
N ALA A 19 -3.18 -24.81 14.48
CA ALA A 19 -3.78 -25.04 13.17
C ALA A 19 -3.90 -23.72 12.39
N THR A 20 -4.31 -22.64 13.04
CA THR A 20 -4.38 -21.29 12.45
C THR A 20 -3.02 -20.81 11.97
N ILE A 21 -1.97 -20.94 12.79
CA ILE A 21 -0.61 -20.52 12.43
C ILE A 21 -0.11 -21.29 11.19
N ILE A 22 -0.26 -22.62 11.19
CA ILE A 22 0.18 -23.47 10.06
C ILE A 22 -0.60 -23.14 8.78
N MET A 23 -1.90 -22.96 8.89
CA MET A 23 -2.76 -22.58 7.76
C MET A 23 -2.32 -21.22 7.17
N VAL A 24 -2.12 -20.23 8.03
CA VAL A 24 -1.69 -18.89 7.62
C VAL A 24 -0.33 -18.93 6.94
N ASP A 25 0.66 -19.64 7.51
CA ASP A 25 2.00 -19.74 6.94
C ASP A 25 1.99 -20.40 5.55
N SER A 26 1.13 -21.40 5.34
CA SER A 26 0.96 -22.03 4.03
C SER A 26 0.29 -21.10 3.01
N ASN A 27 -0.65 -20.25 3.44
CA ASN A 27 -1.36 -19.35 2.55
C ASN A 27 -0.56 -18.09 2.20
N ILE A 28 0.21 -17.55 3.14
CA ILE A 28 1.01 -16.33 2.91
C ILE A 28 2.12 -16.57 1.86
N GLN A 29 2.57 -17.81 1.68
CA GLN A 29 3.59 -18.18 0.70
C GLN A 29 3.06 -18.25 -0.74
N ARG A 30 1.76 -18.10 -0.98
CA ARG A 30 1.21 -18.08 -2.33
C ARG A 30 1.63 -16.82 -3.08
N GLU A 31 2.03 -16.96 -4.34
CA GLU A 31 2.50 -15.84 -5.18
C GLU A 31 1.39 -14.80 -5.44
N ASP A 32 0.12 -15.24 -5.54
CA ASP A 32 -1.01 -14.40 -5.94
C ASP A 32 -1.89 -13.97 -4.74
N ILE A 33 -1.34 -13.90 -3.53
CA ILE A 33 -2.11 -13.47 -2.36
C ILE A 33 -2.45 -11.97 -2.43
N LEU A 34 -3.74 -11.64 -2.28
CA LEU A 34 -4.19 -10.25 -2.26
C LEU A 34 -3.72 -9.51 -1.00
N PRO A 35 -3.49 -8.18 -1.07
CA PRO A 35 -3.15 -7.38 0.09
C PRO A 35 -4.14 -7.52 1.26
N SER A 36 -5.45 -7.58 0.99
CA SER A 36 -6.49 -7.79 2.00
C SER A 36 -6.40 -9.16 2.66
N GLU A 37 -6.19 -10.22 1.87
CA GLU A 37 -6.00 -11.58 2.37
C GLU A 37 -4.75 -11.66 3.26
N LYS A 38 -3.66 -11.05 2.81
CA LYS A 38 -2.41 -10.99 3.56
C LYS A 38 -2.56 -10.22 4.87
N ALA A 39 -3.31 -9.12 4.86
CA ALA A 39 -3.61 -8.33 6.06
C ALA A 39 -4.41 -9.15 7.08
N LYS A 40 -5.46 -9.84 6.64
CA LYS A 40 -6.27 -10.74 7.48
C LYS A 40 -5.45 -11.92 8.01
N ALA A 41 -4.64 -12.53 7.17
CA ALA A 41 -3.77 -13.64 7.51
C ALA A 41 -2.76 -13.27 8.62
N TYR A 42 -2.05 -12.15 8.48
CA TYR A 42 -1.14 -11.66 9.52
C TYR A 42 -1.88 -11.30 10.81
N ARG A 43 -3.07 -10.74 10.72
CA ARG A 43 -3.89 -10.46 11.89
C ARG A 43 -4.28 -11.74 12.63
N MET A 44 -4.76 -12.76 11.90
CA MET A 44 -5.13 -14.06 12.49
C MET A 44 -3.93 -14.73 13.16
N LYS A 45 -2.78 -14.76 12.49
CA LYS A 45 -1.55 -15.32 13.05
C LYS A 45 -1.11 -14.58 14.31
N TYR A 46 -1.17 -13.24 14.30
CA TYR A 46 -0.82 -12.41 15.46
C TYR A 46 -1.70 -12.73 16.66
N GLU A 47 -3.02 -12.83 16.49
CA GLU A 47 -3.95 -13.15 17.57
C GLU A 47 -3.74 -14.60 18.09
N ALA A 48 -3.57 -15.60 17.20
CA ALA A 48 -3.30 -16.97 17.58
C ALA A 48 -2.00 -17.10 18.40
N MET A 49 -0.91 -16.47 17.96
CA MET A 49 0.35 -16.48 18.69
C MET A 49 0.26 -15.75 20.03
N LYS A 50 -0.55 -14.68 20.12
CA LYS A 50 -0.81 -13.97 21.37
C LYS A 50 -1.57 -14.84 22.38
N HIS A 51 -2.56 -15.64 21.93
CA HIS A 51 -3.32 -16.56 22.78
C HIS A 51 -2.44 -17.67 23.35
N GLN A 52 -1.51 -18.21 22.58
CA GLN A 52 -0.58 -19.25 23.06
C GLN A 52 0.34 -18.78 24.19
N GLY A 53 0.30 -17.49 24.49
CA GLY A 53 1.09 -16.88 25.53
C GLY A 53 2.56 -16.93 25.14
N SER A 54 3.07 -15.88 24.55
CA SER A 54 4.49 -15.64 24.38
C SER A 54 5.17 -15.61 25.76
N ARG A 55 5.45 -16.81 26.29
CA ARG A 55 6.14 -16.99 27.55
C ARG A 55 7.59 -16.60 27.35
N ALA A 56 8.03 -15.53 27.99
CA ALA A 56 9.42 -15.16 28.15
C ALA A 56 10.16 -14.51 26.95
N GLY A 57 9.59 -13.51 26.28
CA GLY A 57 10.36 -12.73 25.32
C GLY A 57 9.58 -11.70 24.51
N GLY A 58 8.26 -11.80 24.54
CA GLY A 58 7.37 -10.99 23.69
C GLY A 58 7.31 -11.53 22.26
N LEU A 59 6.12 -11.59 21.71
CA LEU A 59 5.90 -11.91 20.30
C LEU A 59 6.58 -10.86 19.42
N THR A 60 7.56 -11.28 18.63
CA THR A 60 8.23 -10.36 17.69
C THR A 60 7.54 -10.38 16.33
N LEU A 61 7.44 -9.21 15.70
CA LEU A 61 6.90 -9.12 14.34
C LEU A 61 7.81 -9.82 13.31
N ASP A 62 9.07 -10.03 13.66
CA ASP A 62 10.02 -10.80 12.85
C ASP A 62 9.65 -12.28 12.83
N GLU A 63 9.21 -12.85 13.96
CA GLU A 63 8.70 -14.23 14.02
C GLU A 63 7.45 -14.40 13.17
N LEU A 64 6.55 -13.41 13.17
CA LEU A 64 5.35 -13.43 12.32
C LEU A 64 5.70 -13.46 10.82
N GLY A 65 6.71 -12.69 10.41
CA GLY A 65 7.13 -12.60 9.01
C GLY A 65 8.05 -13.73 8.55
N GLY A 66 8.62 -14.50 9.49
CA GLY A 66 9.69 -15.46 9.22
C GLY A 66 9.36 -16.48 8.12
N ALA A 67 8.15 -17.06 8.15
CA ALA A 67 7.72 -18.05 7.15
C ALA A 67 7.62 -17.47 5.72
N ALA A 68 7.31 -16.17 5.59
CA ALA A 68 7.19 -15.48 4.31
C ALA A 68 8.46 -14.68 3.92
N GLY A 69 9.50 -14.69 4.75
CA GLY A 69 10.71 -13.89 4.54
C GLY A 69 10.47 -12.37 4.59
N GLU A 70 9.40 -11.92 5.28
CA GLU A 70 9.03 -10.52 5.35
C GLU A 70 9.57 -9.84 6.61
N SER A 71 9.89 -8.55 6.47
CA SER A 71 10.37 -7.75 7.59
C SER A 71 9.26 -7.44 8.58
N ALA A 72 9.60 -7.29 9.87
CA ALA A 72 8.69 -6.83 10.93
C ALA A 72 7.89 -5.60 10.53
N LYS A 73 8.51 -4.65 9.82
CA LYS A 73 7.86 -3.44 9.35
C LYS A 73 6.78 -3.70 8.30
N THR A 74 7.00 -4.69 7.43
CA THR A 74 6.02 -5.11 6.43
C THR A 74 4.83 -5.77 7.10
N VAL A 75 5.09 -6.72 8.00
CA VAL A 75 4.06 -7.40 8.80
C VAL A 75 3.19 -6.39 9.56
N GLN A 76 3.83 -5.45 10.24
CA GLN A 76 3.13 -4.40 11.00
C GLN A 76 2.17 -3.57 10.11
N ARG A 77 2.59 -3.23 8.90
CA ARG A 77 1.73 -2.51 7.94
C ARG A 77 0.49 -3.31 7.58
N TYR A 78 0.64 -4.60 7.27
CA TYR A 78 -0.49 -5.46 6.95
C TYR A 78 -1.44 -5.64 8.14
N ILE A 79 -0.91 -5.78 9.37
CA ILE A 79 -1.75 -5.81 10.59
C ILE A 79 -2.54 -4.51 10.75
N TRP A 80 -1.97 -3.35 10.40
CA TRP A 80 -2.72 -2.08 10.43
C TRP A 80 -3.79 -2.04 9.34
N ILE A 81 -3.46 -2.43 8.11
CA ILE A 81 -4.40 -2.47 6.97
C ILE A 81 -5.61 -3.35 7.28
N SER A 82 -5.46 -4.43 8.06
CA SER A 82 -6.60 -5.28 8.46
C SER A 82 -7.68 -4.57 9.28
N ARG A 83 -7.46 -3.33 9.70
CA ARG A 83 -8.45 -2.49 10.40
C ARG A 83 -9.36 -1.71 9.45
N LEU A 84 -9.07 -1.74 8.17
CA LEU A 84 -9.91 -1.09 7.17
C LEU A 84 -11.24 -1.84 6.99
N SER A 85 -12.29 -1.09 6.63
CA SER A 85 -13.55 -1.68 6.20
C SER A 85 -13.38 -2.48 4.92
N GLU A 86 -14.20 -3.52 4.72
CA GLU A 86 -14.11 -4.38 3.52
C GLU A 86 -14.09 -3.61 2.21
N PRO A 87 -14.96 -2.57 1.97
CA PRO A 87 -14.89 -1.82 0.72
C PRO A 87 -13.57 -1.05 0.51
N LEU A 88 -12.91 -0.62 1.59
CA LEU A 88 -11.59 0.00 1.49
C LEU A 88 -10.49 -1.04 1.20
N LEU A 89 -10.62 -2.25 1.76
CA LEU A 89 -9.73 -3.37 1.43
C LEU A 89 -9.85 -3.75 -0.06
N ASP A 90 -11.04 -3.81 -0.62
CA ASP A 90 -11.28 -4.05 -2.06
C ASP A 90 -10.59 -2.97 -2.92
N MET A 91 -10.56 -1.73 -2.45
CA MET A 91 -9.85 -0.65 -3.14
C MET A 91 -8.33 -0.81 -3.05
N VAL A 92 -7.80 -1.39 -1.97
CA VAL A 92 -6.37 -1.73 -1.86
C VAL A 92 -6.04 -2.88 -2.82
N ASP A 93 -6.86 -3.91 -2.88
CA ASP A 93 -6.66 -5.07 -3.75
C ASP A 93 -6.71 -4.71 -5.23
N SER A 94 -7.61 -3.78 -5.60
CA SER A 94 -7.68 -3.25 -6.96
C SER A 94 -6.59 -2.22 -7.30
N GLY A 95 -5.71 -1.87 -6.36
CA GLY A 95 -4.66 -0.88 -6.54
C GLY A 95 -5.12 0.58 -6.57
N LYS A 96 -6.40 0.86 -6.30
CA LYS A 96 -6.94 2.22 -6.17
C LYS A 96 -6.34 2.98 -4.98
N ILE A 97 -6.07 2.26 -3.89
CA ILE A 97 -5.40 2.77 -2.70
C ILE A 97 -4.07 2.02 -2.54
N GLY A 98 -2.97 2.76 -2.53
CA GLY A 98 -1.66 2.16 -2.29
C GLY A 98 -1.47 1.73 -0.83
N ILE A 99 -0.57 0.78 -0.58
CA ILE A 99 -0.29 0.21 0.75
C ILE A 99 0.02 1.28 1.80
N MET A 100 0.79 2.31 1.46
CA MET A 100 1.16 3.36 2.42
C MET A 100 -0.03 4.25 2.78
N GLN A 101 -0.88 4.57 1.81
CA GLN A 101 -2.12 5.30 2.02
C GLN A 101 -3.11 4.49 2.85
N ALA A 102 -3.23 3.18 2.56
CA ALA A 102 -4.04 2.25 3.32
C ALA A 102 -3.64 2.21 4.81
N VAL A 103 -2.32 2.21 5.09
CA VAL A 103 -1.80 2.31 6.46
C VAL A 103 -2.25 3.61 7.13
N ASP A 104 -2.15 4.76 6.46
CA ASP A 104 -2.58 6.02 7.06
C ASP A 104 -4.10 6.04 7.32
N ILE A 105 -4.91 5.55 6.35
CA ILE A 105 -6.36 5.45 6.47
C ILE A 105 -6.78 4.49 7.59
N SER A 106 -6.01 3.42 7.84
CA SER A 106 -6.31 2.46 8.92
C SER A 106 -6.23 3.04 10.34
N PHE A 107 -5.66 4.24 10.49
CA PHE A 107 -5.63 4.97 11.76
C PHE A 107 -6.78 5.97 11.92
N LEU A 108 -7.58 6.18 10.87
CA LEU A 108 -8.76 7.03 10.95
C LEU A 108 -9.86 6.36 11.79
N SER A 109 -10.72 7.18 12.39
CA SER A 109 -11.96 6.74 13.01
C SER A 109 -12.86 6.03 11.98
N GLU A 110 -13.79 5.19 12.44
CA GLU A 110 -14.72 4.46 11.56
C GLU A 110 -15.52 5.41 10.67
N ASP A 111 -16.02 6.51 11.23
CA ASP A 111 -16.73 7.55 10.49
C ASP A 111 -15.85 8.19 9.42
N ALA A 112 -14.60 8.51 9.75
CA ALA A 112 -13.65 9.10 8.83
C ALA A 112 -13.27 8.13 7.69
N GLN A 113 -13.14 6.83 7.97
CA GLN A 113 -12.95 5.80 6.94
C GLN A 113 -14.15 5.77 5.96
N GLN A 114 -15.37 5.86 6.49
CA GLN A 114 -16.58 5.92 5.68
C GLN A 114 -16.62 7.19 4.80
N TRP A 115 -16.21 8.35 5.35
CA TRP A 115 -16.13 9.59 4.58
C TRP A 115 -15.10 9.50 3.44
N VAL A 116 -13.95 8.88 3.70
CA VAL A 116 -12.93 8.65 2.67
C VAL A 116 -13.47 7.72 1.58
N LEU A 117 -14.15 6.63 1.95
CA LEU A 117 -14.77 5.70 1.02
C LEU A 117 -15.74 6.42 0.07
N VAL A 118 -16.69 7.17 0.65
CA VAL A 118 -17.70 7.90 -0.13
C VAL A 118 -17.04 8.94 -1.05
N ALA A 119 -16.07 9.71 -0.52
CA ALA A 119 -15.38 10.72 -1.32
C ALA A 119 -14.60 10.12 -2.51
N ILE A 120 -13.95 8.94 -2.33
CA ILE A 120 -13.28 8.24 -3.43
C ILE A 120 -14.29 7.74 -4.47
N GLN A 121 -15.44 7.21 -4.02
CA GLN A 121 -16.48 6.69 -4.91
C GLN A 121 -17.09 7.82 -5.76
N ASP A 122 -17.36 8.97 -5.15
CA ASP A 122 -17.96 10.13 -5.80
C ASP A 122 -17.00 10.80 -6.79
N THR A 123 -15.73 10.95 -6.44
CA THR A 123 -14.76 11.73 -7.24
C THR A 123 -13.87 10.87 -8.12
N ASN A 124 -13.90 9.55 -7.93
CA ASN A 124 -12.94 8.60 -8.51
C ASN A 124 -11.47 9.01 -8.27
N ALA A 125 -11.21 9.74 -7.18
CA ALA A 125 -9.89 10.25 -6.84
C ALA A 125 -8.92 9.13 -6.47
N VAL A 126 -7.64 9.34 -6.80
CA VAL A 126 -6.53 8.52 -6.31
C VAL A 126 -5.85 9.27 -5.18
N ILE A 127 -5.87 8.71 -3.97
CA ILE A 127 -5.29 9.34 -2.80
C ILE A 127 -3.76 9.38 -2.92
N THR A 128 -3.17 10.55 -2.76
CA THR A 128 -1.71 10.72 -2.67
C THR A 128 -1.24 10.45 -1.23
N LYS A 129 0.05 10.14 -1.08
CA LYS A 129 0.68 9.97 0.23
C LYS A 129 0.54 11.23 1.12
N GLN A 130 0.60 12.41 0.52
CA GLN A 130 0.44 13.67 1.25
C GLN A 130 -1.00 13.84 1.76
N GLN A 131 -2.00 13.54 0.92
CA GLN A 131 -3.40 13.60 1.30
C GLN A 131 -3.72 12.61 2.43
N SER A 132 -3.25 11.35 2.35
CA SER A 132 -3.49 10.36 3.41
C SER A 132 -2.87 10.79 4.74
N ALA A 133 -1.67 11.34 4.72
CA ALA A 133 -1.03 11.87 5.93
C ALA A 133 -1.79 13.06 6.53
N MET A 134 -2.31 13.98 5.69
CA MET A 134 -3.14 15.12 6.15
C MET A 134 -4.45 14.65 6.76
N LEU A 135 -5.13 13.68 6.15
CA LEU A 135 -6.37 13.09 6.69
C LEU A 135 -6.13 12.51 8.08
N LYS A 136 -5.08 11.69 8.22
CA LYS A 136 -4.69 11.08 9.49
C LYS A 136 -4.37 12.12 10.59
N GLU A 137 -3.65 13.18 10.24
CA GLU A 137 -3.31 14.23 11.20
C GLU A 137 -4.54 15.03 11.64
N SER A 138 -5.43 15.36 10.70
CA SER A 138 -6.67 16.09 11.00
C SER A 138 -7.65 15.26 11.83
N ASP A 139 -7.78 13.95 11.55
CA ASP A 139 -8.62 13.04 12.36
C ASP A 139 -8.08 12.91 13.79
N LYS A 140 -6.76 12.77 13.93
CA LYS A 140 -6.10 12.72 15.25
C LYS A 140 -6.35 13.97 16.09
N LYS A 141 -6.51 15.14 15.46
CA LYS A 141 -6.85 16.41 16.13
C LYS A 141 -8.35 16.56 16.41
N GLY A 142 -9.18 15.67 15.88
CA GLY A 142 -10.64 15.77 15.97
C GLY A 142 -11.22 16.88 15.09
N GLU A 143 -10.47 17.36 14.11
CA GLU A 143 -10.85 18.44 13.21
C GLU A 143 -11.41 17.94 11.86
N LEU A 144 -11.28 16.63 11.58
CA LEU A 144 -11.68 16.07 10.31
C LEU A 144 -13.22 16.05 10.17
N THR A 145 -13.71 16.55 9.04
CA THR A 145 -15.12 16.54 8.67
C THR A 145 -15.30 16.04 7.25
N PHE A 146 -16.48 15.53 6.90
CA PHE A 146 -16.75 15.06 5.53
C PHE A 146 -16.47 16.11 4.44
N PRO A 147 -16.92 17.39 4.59
CA PRO A 147 -16.57 18.44 3.61
C PRO A 147 -15.06 18.63 3.45
N MET A 148 -14.30 18.53 4.54
CA MET A 148 -12.82 18.64 4.49
C MET A 148 -12.19 17.45 3.77
N VAL A 149 -12.65 16.22 4.03
CA VAL A 149 -12.20 15.01 3.28
C VAL A 149 -12.44 15.20 1.80
N ARG A 150 -13.65 15.61 1.42
CA ARG A 150 -14.02 15.85 0.03
C ARG A 150 -13.13 16.92 -0.62
N MET A 151 -12.94 18.07 0.04
CA MET A 151 -12.07 19.14 -0.45
C MET A 151 -10.62 18.68 -0.64
N LEU A 152 -10.09 17.86 0.28
CA LEU A 152 -8.74 17.32 0.18
C LEU A 152 -8.58 16.36 -0.99
N LEU A 153 -9.61 15.54 -1.28
CA LEU A 153 -9.57 14.55 -2.36
C LEU A 153 -9.93 15.14 -3.72
N GLU A 154 -10.76 16.18 -3.76
CA GLU A 154 -11.11 16.90 -4.99
C GLU A 154 -9.98 17.79 -5.52
N LYS A 155 -8.94 18.09 -4.72
CA LYS A 155 -7.77 18.82 -5.24
C LYS A 155 -7.12 18.02 -6.35
N GLU A 156 -7.27 18.51 -7.56
CA GLU A 156 -6.56 17.97 -8.73
C GLU A 156 -5.07 17.86 -8.41
N LYS A 157 -4.51 16.68 -8.66
CA LYS A 157 -3.05 16.57 -8.71
C LYS A 157 -2.57 17.57 -9.76
N PRO A 158 -1.61 18.44 -9.44
CA PRO A 158 -0.88 19.09 -10.50
C PRO A 158 -0.36 17.97 -11.40
N VAL A 159 -0.75 18.00 -12.66
CA VAL A 159 -0.25 17.04 -13.64
C VAL A 159 1.24 17.31 -13.79
N GLU A 160 2.06 16.63 -12.98
CA GLU A 160 3.51 16.65 -13.17
C GLU A 160 3.77 15.98 -14.53
N ARG A 161 3.88 16.81 -15.56
CA ARG A 161 4.31 16.34 -16.88
C ARG A 161 5.80 16.02 -16.78
N LYS A 162 6.12 14.76 -16.50
CA LYS A 162 7.50 14.27 -16.63
C LYS A 162 7.75 13.91 -18.09
N VAL A 163 8.59 14.69 -18.76
CA VAL A 163 9.11 14.33 -20.05
C VAL A 163 10.47 13.66 -19.83
N VAL A 164 10.52 12.35 -20.05
CA VAL A 164 11.78 11.59 -20.00
C VAL A 164 12.29 11.43 -21.41
N ILE A 165 13.41 12.05 -21.71
CA ILE A 165 14.09 11.89 -23.01
C ILE A 165 15.20 10.87 -22.82
N LYS A 166 15.20 9.81 -23.67
CA LYS A 166 16.26 8.80 -23.62
C LYS A 166 17.62 9.40 -23.93
N THR A 167 18.63 9.01 -23.17
CA THR A 167 20.01 9.52 -23.31
C THR A 167 20.56 9.36 -24.73
N GLU A 168 20.25 8.20 -25.38
CA GLU A 168 20.69 7.95 -26.75
C GLU A 168 20.15 9.00 -27.75
N ARG A 169 18.92 9.48 -27.50
CA ARG A 169 18.29 10.50 -28.34
C ARG A 169 18.90 11.88 -28.08
N ILE A 170 19.26 12.20 -26.83
CA ILE A 170 19.95 13.46 -26.50
C ILE A 170 21.35 13.48 -27.09
N ASN A 171 22.12 12.40 -26.96
CA ASN A 171 23.48 12.28 -27.46
C ASN A 171 23.57 12.46 -28.99
N SER A 172 22.48 12.22 -29.74
CA SER A 172 22.46 12.48 -31.18
C SER A 172 22.49 13.99 -31.57
N TYR A 173 22.18 14.89 -30.61
CA TYR A 173 22.13 16.32 -30.80
C TYR A 173 23.30 17.08 -30.17
N PHE A 174 23.95 16.47 -29.15
CA PHE A 174 25.03 17.12 -28.39
C PHE A 174 26.30 16.29 -28.46
N PRO A 175 27.48 16.94 -28.69
CA PRO A 175 28.76 16.28 -28.59
C PRO A 175 29.05 15.76 -27.17
N ASP A 176 29.88 14.73 -27.05
CA ASP A 176 30.26 14.10 -25.76
C ASP A 176 30.98 15.06 -24.80
N THR A 177 31.39 16.22 -25.28
CA THR A 177 32.06 17.29 -24.51
C THR A 177 31.10 18.13 -23.68
N TYR A 178 29.77 18.02 -23.92
CA TYR A 178 28.77 18.78 -23.17
C TYR A 178 28.40 18.06 -21.89
N SER A 179 28.42 18.77 -20.75
CA SER A 179 27.91 18.26 -19.48
C SER A 179 26.39 18.24 -19.48
N THR A 180 25.79 17.44 -18.57
CA THR A 180 24.34 17.38 -18.38
C THR A 180 23.74 18.77 -18.11
N ASP A 181 24.46 19.60 -17.32
CA ASP A 181 24.03 20.96 -16.98
C ASP A 181 24.05 21.90 -18.19
N ASP A 182 25.01 21.72 -19.11
CA ASP A 182 25.08 22.52 -20.33
C ASP A 182 23.94 22.15 -21.29
N ILE A 183 23.64 20.86 -21.41
CA ILE A 183 22.53 20.34 -22.21
C ILE A 183 21.21 20.91 -21.67
N GLU A 184 20.99 20.86 -20.35
CA GLU A 184 19.79 21.38 -19.71
C GLU A 184 19.59 22.86 -19.97
N LYS A 185 20.66 23.67 -19.80
CA LYS A 185 20.63 25.13 -20.12
C LYS A 185 20.21 25.41 -21.54
N ILE A 186 20.79 24.69 -22.52
CA ILE A 186 20.46 24.89 -23.93
C ILE A 186 19.00 24.51 -24.22
N ILE A 187 18.52 23.39 -23.63
CA ILE A 187 17.12 22.99 -23.80
C ILE A 187 16.19 24.07 -23.25
N PHE A 188 16.44 24.61 -22.05
CA PHE A 188 15.62 25.70 -21.52
C PHE A 188 15.68 26.99 -22.35
N GLN A 189 16.84 27.36 -22.85
CA GLN A 189 16.96 28.50 -23.75
C GLN A 189 16.11 28.33 -25.03
N LEU A 190 16.12 27.15 -25.62
CA LEU A 190 15.31 26.84 -26.80
C LEU A 190 13.81 26.87 -26.49
N LEU A 191 13.40 26.35 -25.31
CA LEU A 191 12.01 26.38 -24.87
C LEU A 191 11.53 27.82 -24.58
N ASP A 192 12.37 28.65 -23.97
CA ASP A 192 12.06 30.07 -23.72
C ASP A 192 11.91 30.84 -25.02
N ASN A 193 12.82 30.63 -25.97
CA ASN A 193 12.72 31.24 -27.31
C ASN A 193 11.44 30.79 -28.03
N TRP A 194 11.12 29.50 -27.98
CA TRP A 194 9.89 28.98 -28.57
C TRP A 194 8.63 29.59 -27.95
N LYS A 195 8.60 29.69 -26.62
CA LYS A 195 7.49 30.30 -25.86
C LYS A 195 7.29 31.78 -26.22
N ASN A 196 8.36 32.53 -26.46
CA ASN A 196 8.30 33.95 -26.80
C ASN A 196 7.93 34.18 -28.26
N THR A 197 7.90 33.14 -29.09
CA THR A 197 7.56 33.21 -30.52
C THR A 197 6.10 32.81 -30.79
N GLN A 198 5.38 32.36 -29.77
CA GLN A 198 3.92 32.05 -29.81
C GLN A 198 3.09 33.22 -29.30
#